data_fa6efc0b3bc88946b4b0ff4eb1b38b95
#
_entry.id   fa6efc0b3bc88946b4b0ff4eb1b38b95
#
_cell.length_a   1.000
_cell.length_b   1.000
_cell.length_c   1.000
_cell.angle_alpha   90.00
_cell.angle_beta   90.00
_cell.angle_gamma   90.00
#
_symmetry.space_group_name_H-M   'P 1'
#
loop_
_entity.id
_entity.type
_entity.pdbx_description
1 polymer ?
#
loop_
_entity_poly.entity_id
_entity_poly.type
_entity_poly.pdbx_seq_one_letter_code
_entity_poly.pdbx_strand_id
1 'polypeptide(L)'
;IGSSNVEILSRVKEKQSALDKMKVRHFVSANQISDFVGYMIITDTVEDVYKIKNKIENDLGNCLEEDYIKNPKNGYKSIHLNYLVEKDIPLEIQIKTKQMKAAQDIVHDKIYKNFNLSEELRSVLSNLVFLKVLKQ
;
A
#
# COMPACT_ATOMS: atom_id res chain seq x y z
N ILE A 1 -1.78 -10.64 -18.32
CA ILE A 1 -1.06 -11.22 -17.19
C ILE A 1 -1.48 -12.66 -17.06
N GLY A 2 -0.63 -13.56 -17.52
CA GLY A 2 -0.98 -14.95 -17.73
C GLY A 2 -1.09 -15.84 -16.50
N SER A 3 -1.04 -15.34 -15.29
CA SER A 3 -1.24 -16.16 -14.12
C SER A 3 -2.66 -16.01 -13.59
N SER A 4 -3.22 -17.12 -13.18
CA SER A 4 -4.50 -17.21 -12.53
C SER A 4 -4.55 -16.32 -11.28
N ASN A 5 -5.70 -15.84 -10.90
CA ASN A 5 -6.00 -15.28 -9.58
C ASN A 5 -5.35 -13.93 -9.23
N VAL A 6 -5.39 -13.00 -10.15
CA VAL A 6 -5.06 -11.61 -9.88
C VAL A 6 -6.35 -10.83 -9.64
N GLU A 7 -6.46 -10.20 -8.49
CA GLU A 7 -7.57 -9.33 -8.16
C GLU A 7 -7.10 -7.89 -8.18
N ILE A 8 -7.87 -7.01 -8.80
CA ILE A 8 -7.53 -5.60 -8.88
C ILE A 8 -8.62 -4.77 -8.22
N LEU A 9 -8.25 -4.02 -7.20
CA LEU A 9 -9.13 -3.09 -6.50
C LEU A 9 -8.68 -1.66 -6.81
N SER A 10 -9.62 -0.79 -7.04
CA SER A 10 -9.32 0.61 -7.32
C SER A 10 -10.21 1.54 -6.50
N ARG A 11 -9.67 2.72 -6.18
CA ARG A 11 -10.47 3.78 -5.59
C ARG A 11 -9.85 5.14 -5.88
N VAL A 12 -10.69 6.16 -5.95
CA VAL A 12 -10.27 7.56 -5.98
C VAL A 12 -10.47 8.10 -4.57
N LYS A 13 -9.41 8.57 -3.94
CA LYS A 13 -9.52 9.25 -2.65
C LYS A 13 -10.01 10.67 -2.85
N GLU A 14 -10.93 11.09 -2.00
CA GLU A 14 -11.40 12.47 -2.00
C GLU A 14 -10.26 13.41 -1.55
N LYS A 15 -10.34 14.63 -2.03
CA LYS A 15 -9.36 15.68 -1.72
C LYS A 15 -9.12 15.82 -0.21
N GLN A 16 -10.17 15.74 0.61
CA GLN A 16 -10.03 15.90 2.05
C GLN A 16 -9.15 14.82 2.69
N SER A 17 -9.32 13.57 2.28
CA SER A 17 -8.47 12.47 2.78
C SER A 17 -7.02 12.66 2.38
N ALA A 18 -6.76 13.15 1.18
CA ALA A 18 -5.41 13.47 0.72
C ALA A 18 -4.81 14.61 1.53
N LEU A 19 -5.61 15.64 1.86
CA LEU A 19 -5.19 16.78 2.68
C LEU A 19 -4.78 16.34 4.08
N ASP A 20 -5.57 15.48 4.71
CA ASP A 20 -5.28 14.97 6.04
C ASP A 20 -3.96 14.19 6.06
N LYS A 21 -3.75 13.36 5.05
CA LYS A 21 -2.50 12.61 4.90
C LYS A 21 -1.30 13.54 4.70
N MET A 22 -1.46 14.62 3.96
CA MET A 22 -0.42 15.61 3.74
C MET A 22 -0.04 16.37 5.01
N LYS A 23 -1.00 16.74 5.83
CA LYS A 23 -0.75 17.39 7.11
C LYS A 23 0.10 16.53 8.02
N VAL A 24 -0.19 15.24 8.09
CA VAL A 24 0.54 14.29 8.92
C VAL A 24 1.98 14.08 8.41
N ARG A 25 2.19 14.11 7.10
CA ARG A 25 3.50 13.85 6.49
C ARG A 25 4.29 15.09 6.14
N HIS A 26 3.80 16.28 6.47
CA HIS A 26 4.43 17.55 6.12
C HIS A 26 4.70 17.72 4.62
N PHE A 27 3.82 17.17 3.80
CA PHE A 27 3.92 17.32 2.35
C PHE A 27 3.51 18.71 1.88
N VAL A 28 3.75 18.97 0.60
CA VAL A 28 3.43 20.20 -0.10
C VAL A 28 2.02 20.73 0.18
N SER A 29 1.77 21.97 -0.19
CA SER A 29 0.50 22.62 0.13
C SER A 29 -0.70 21.86 -0.45
N ALA A 30 -1.81 21.96 0.25
CA ALA A 30 -3.08 21.36 -0.09
C ALA A 30 -3.58 21.68 -1.52
N ASN A 31 -3.12 22.79 -2.08
CA ASN A 31 -3.55 23.23 -3.39
C ASN A 31 -2.92 22.44 -4.55
N GLN A 32 -1.93 21.61 -4.25
CA GLN A 32 -1.18 20.85 -5.27
C GLN A 32 -1.76 19.48 -5.54
N ILE A 33 -2.70 19.01 -4.71
CA ILE A 33 -3.36 17.71 -4.93
C ILE A 33 -4.86 17.93 -5.06
N SER A 34 -5.41 17.64 -6.25
CA SER A 34 -6.85 17.68 -6.47
C SER A 34 -7.50 16.35 -6.13
N ASP A 35 -6.96 15.26 -6.67
CA ASP A 35 -7.44 13.90 -6.48
C ASP A 35 -6.28 12.93 -6.36
N PHE A 36 -6.56 11.77 -5.79
CA PHE A 36 -5.57 10.72 -5.61
C PHE A 36 -6.18 9.41 -6.10
N VAL A 37 -5.51 8.76 -7.05
CA VAL A 37 -5.96 7.48 -7.60
C VAL A 37 -5.10 6.37 -7.04
N GLY A 38 -5.75 5.36 -6.47
CA GLY A 38 -5.06 4.21 -5.91
C GLY A 38 -5.56 2.90 -6.52
N TYR A 39 -4.62 2.01 -6.79
CA TYR A 39 -4.90 0.63 -7.19
C TYR A 39 -4.22 -0.33 -6.23
N MET A 40 -4.87 -1.44 -5.99
CA MET A 40 -4.31 -2.53 -5.21
C MET A 40 -4.42 -3.80 -6.04
N ILE A 41 -3.28 -4.43 -6.31
CA ILE A 41 -3.21 -5.67 -7.07
C ILE A 41 -2.85 -6.78 -6.10
N ILE A 42 -3.70 -7.79 -6.02
CA ILE A 42 -3.57 -8.89 -5.08
C ILE A 42 -3.28 -10.17 -5.86
N THR A 43 -2.22 -10.86 -5.47
CA THR A 43 -1.76 -12.07 -6.14
C THR A 43 -1.67 -13.25 -5.17
N ASP A 44 -1.37 -14.43 -5.69
CA ASP A 44 -1.19 -15.62 -4.86
C ASP A 44 0.21 -15.72 -4.24
N THR A 45 1.26 -15.32 -4.96
CA THR A 45 2.65 -15.53 -4.54
C THR A 45 3.49 -14.27 -4.62
N VAL A 46 4.57 -14.24 -3.83
CA VAL A 46 5.56 -13.16 -3.89
C VAL A 46 6.21 -13.09 -5.29
N GLU A 47 6.42 -14.23 -5.93
CA GLU A 47 6.97 -14.26 -7.29
C GLU A 47 6.06 -13.50 -8.25
N ASP A 48 4.75 -13.69 -8.16
CA ASP A 48 3.77 -12.95 -8.97
C ASP A 48 3.80 -11.46 -8.70
N VAL A 49 4.00 -11.06 -7.44
CA VAL A 49 4.12 -9.64 -7.07
C VAL A 49 5.26 -9.00 -7.88
N TYR A 50 6.43 -9.62 -7.90
CA TYR A 50 7.57 -9.06 -8.63
C TYR A 50 7.40 -9.10 -10.14
N LYS A 51 6.75 -10.12 -10.68
CA LYS A 51 6.44 -10.19 -12.12
C LYS A 51 5.54 -9.03 -12.53
N ILE A 52 4.50 -8.75 -11.75
CA ILE A 52 3.58 -7.65 -12.02
C ILE A 52 4.27 -6.30 -11.87
N LYS A 53 5.08 -6.13 -10.82
CA LYS A 53 5.89 -4.93 -10.63
C LYS A 53 6.74 -4.64 -11.87
N ASN A 54 7.47 -5.64 -12.35
CA ASN A 54 8.34 -5.49 -13.52
C ASN A 54 7.54 -5.16 -14.78
N LYS A 55 6.38 -5.78 -14.95
CA LYS A 55 5.48 -5.50 -16.08
C LYS A 55 5.00 -4.05 -16.07
N ILE A 56 4.58 -3.56 -14.91
CA ILE A 56 4.10 -2.19 -14.77
C ILE A 56 5.22 -1.20 -15.07
N GLU A 57 6.40 -1.43 -14.52
CA GLU A 57 7.55 -0.54 -14.75
C GLU A 57 8.00 -0.54 -16.20
N ASN A 58 7.90 -1.68 -16.88
CA ASN A 58 8.19 -1.74 -18.32
C ASN A 58 7.18 -0.93 -19.13
N ASP A 59 5.91 -0.99 -18.76
CA ASP A 59 4.84 -0.34 -19.52
C ASP A 59 4.71 1.15 -19.19
N LEU A 60 4.90 1.54 -17.93
CA LEU A 60 4.68 2.91 -17.45
C LEU A 60 5.98 3.70 -17.20
N GLY A 61 7.12 3.04 -17.21
CA GLY A 61 8.40 3.69 -16.95
C GLY A 61 8.76 3.79 -15.48
N ASN A 62 9.71 4.65 -15.17
CA ASN A 62 10.25 4.80 -13.83
C ASN A 62 9.26 5.48 -12.88
N CYS A 63 9.34 5.09 -11.61
CA CYS A 63 8.49 5.62 -10.56
C CYS A 63 9.26 5.66 -9.24
N LEU A 64 8.66 6.26 -8.23
CA LEU A 64 9.15 6.12 -6.87
C LEU A 64 8.66 4.79 -6.32
N GLU A 65 9.58 3.86 -6.12
CA GLU A 65 9.30 2.52 -5.65
C GLU A 65 9.62 2.37 -4.17
N GLU A 66 8.71 1.75 -3.42
CA GLU A 66 8.93 1.36 -2.04
C GLU A 66 8.69 -0.15 -1.91
N ASP A 67 9.75 -0.90 -1.65
CA ASP A 67 9.66 -2.35 -1.51
C ASP A 67 9.61 -2.73 -0.03
N TYR A 68 8.40 -2.82 0.51
CA TYR A 68 8.17 -3.25 1.88
C TYR A 68 8.19 -4.76 2.06
N ILE A 69 8.36 -5.52 0.97
CA ILE A 69 8.57 -6.97 1.09
C ILE A 69 10.01 -7.23 1.55
N LYS A 70 10.98 -6.54 0.94
CA LYS A 70 12.39 -6.62 1.35
C LYS A 70 12.64 -5.89 2.67
N ASN A 71 11.99 -4.75 2.86
CA ASN A 71 12.15 -3.91 4.04
C ASN A 71 10.80 -3.61 4.67
N PRO A 72 10.24 -4.56 5.44
CA PRO A 72 8.91 -4.37 6.05
C PRO A 72 8.88 -3.18 7.01
N LYS A 73 7.76 -2.47 7.00
CA LYS A 73 7.52 -1.35 7.91
C LYS A 73 6.56 -1.81 9.01
N ASN A 74 7.08 -1.97 10.22
CA ASN A 74 6.32 -2.53 11.34
C ASN A 74 5.61 -3.85 10.97
N GLY A 75 6.29 -4.68 10.18
CA GLY A 75 5.76 -5.95 9.69
C GLY A 75 4.91 -5.86 8.43
N TYR A 76 4.47 -4.67 8.04
CA TYR A 76 3.71 -4.48 6.81
C TYR A 76 4.54 -4.80 5.58
N LYS A 77 4.00 -5.62 4.69
CA LYS A 77 4.65 -6.02 3.44
C LYS A 77 3.75 -5.70 2.24
N SER A 78 4.35 -5.09 1.25
CA SER A 78 3.73 -4.76 -0.04
C SER A 78 4.79 -4.09 -0.92
N ILE A 79 4.50 -3.95 -2.20
CA ILE A 79 5.27 -3.06 -3.07
C ILE A 79 4.38 -1.87 -3.40
N HIS A 80 4.91 -0.68 -3.25
CA HIS A 80 4.24 0.56 -3.63
C HIS A 80 4.97 1.20 -4.80
N LEU A 81 4.25 1.45 -5.88
CA LEU A 81 4.73 2.18 -7.05
C LEU A 81 3.99 3.51 -7.11
N ASN A 82 4.73 4.60 -7.04
CA ASN A 82 4.15 5.94 -7.00
C ASN A 82 4.52 6.70 -8.27
N TYR A 83 3.50 7.07 -9.04
CA TYR A 83 3.61 7.82 -10.28
C TYR A 83 2.94 9.18 -10.15
N LEU A 84 3.41 10.12 -10.92
CA LEU A 84 2.66 11.34 -11.20
C LEU A 84 2.12 11.23 -12.62
N VAL A 85 0.81 11.25 -12.75
CA VAL A 85 0.15 11.27 -14.06
C VAL A 85 -0.27 12.69 -14.38
N GLU A 86 -0.96 12.91 -15.48
CA GLU A 86 -1.27 14.23 -16.00
C GLU A 86 -1.55 15.31 -14.94
N LYS A 87 -0.87 16.47 -15.05
CA LYS A 87 -1.03 17.62 -14.16
C LYS A 87 -0.79 17.30 -12.69
N ASP A 88 0.19 16.43 -12.44
CA ASP A 88 0.61 16.09 -11.08
C ASP A 88 -0.46 15.36 -10.26
N ILE A 89 -1.26 14.53 -10.89
CA ILE A 89 -2.18 13.65 -10.18
C ILE A 89 -1.39 12.44 -9.66
N PRO A 90 -1.35 12.23 -8.33
CA PRO A 90 -0.68 11.05 -7.80
C PRO A 90 -1.42 9.77 -8.16
N LEU A 91 -0.68 8.78 -8.60
CA LEU A 91 -1.17 7.42 -8.83
C LEU A 91 -0.34 6.48 -7.97
N GLU A 92 -0.98 5.82 -7.02
CA GLU A 92 -0.33 4.79 -6.20
C GLU A 92 -0.81 3.42 -6.63
N ILE A 93 0.13 2.53 -6.90
CA ILE A 93 -0.16 1.12 -7.18
C ILE A 93 0.48 0.30 -6.08
N GLN A 94 -0.33 -0.44 -5.32
CA GLN A 94 0.14 -1.38 -4.33
C GLN A 94 0.02 -2.79 -4.88
N ILE A 95 1.07 -3.60 -4.71
CA ILE A 95 1.08 -4.99 -5.15
C ILE A 95 1.43 -5.86 -3.96
N LYS A 96 0.58 -6.83 -3.67
CA LYS A 96 0.76 -7.70 -2.49
C LYS A 96 0.10 -9.06 -2.70
N THR A 97 0.47 -10.02 -1.85
CA THR A 97 -0.20 -11.32 -1.84
C THR A 97 -1.51 -11.25 -1.04
N LYS A 98 -2.36 -12.27 -1.22
CA LYS A 98 -3.59 -12.43 -0.42
C LYS A 98 -3.30 -12.43 1.07
N GLN A 99 -2.23 -13.10 1.48
CA GLN A 99 -1.83 -13.18 2.90
C GLN A 99 -1.43 -11.81 3.44
N MET A 100 -0.67 -11.03 2.66
CA MET A 100 -0.29 -9.67 3.04
C MET A 100 -1.51 -8.77 3.18
N LYS A 101 -2.48 -8.90 2.28
CA LYS A 101 -3.76 -8.16 2.35
C LYS A 101 -4.57 -8.56 3.59
N ALA A 102 -4.67 -9.85 3.87
CA ALA A 102 -5.38 -10.35 5.04
C ALA A 102 -4.75 -9.82 6.34
N ALA A 103 -3.42 -9.83 6.44
CA ALA A 103 -2.71 -9.29 7.59
C ALA A 103 -2.96 -7.78 7.75
N GLN A 104 -2.91 -7.05 6.64
CA GLN A 104 -3.18 -5.62 6.63
C GLN A 104 -4.61 -5.31 7.14
N ASP A 105 -5.60 -6.07 6.69
CA ASP A 105 -6.99 -5.86 7.11
C ASP A 105 -7.18 -6.12 8.61
N ILE A 106 -6.56 -7.16 9.15
CA ILE A 106 -6.60 -7.43 10.59
C ILE A 106 -6.00 -6.28 11.39
N VAL A 107 -4.82 -5.82 10.99
CA VAL A 107 -4.14 -4.72 11.66
C VAL A 107 -4.97 -3.44 11.61
N HIS A 108 -5.52 -3.12 10.44
CA HIS A 108 -6.35 -1.94 10.26
C HIS A 108 -7.60 -2.00 11.15
N ASP A 109 -8.31 -3.11 11.14
CA ASP A 109 -9.60 -3.23 11.82
C ASP A 109 -9.46 -3.44 13.33
N LYS A 110 -8.43 -4.17 13.79
CA LYS A 110 -8.30 -4.56 15.20
C LYS A 110 -7.34 -3.68 15.98
N ILE A 111 -6.37 -3.08 15.33
CA ILE A 111 -5.28 -2.35 15.99
C ILE A 111 -5.37 -0.85 15.73
N TYR A 112 -5.37 -0.43 14.48
CA TYR A 112 -5.35 1.00 14.15
C TYR A 112 -6.65 1.72 14.45
N LYS A 113 -7.78 1.04 14.41
CA LYS A 113 -9.06 1.64 14.80
C LYS A 113 -9.29 1.68 16.31
N ASN A 114 -8.41 1.09 17.10
CA ASN A 114 -8.53 1.13 18.56
C ASN A 114 -7.79 2.35 19.11
N PHE A 115 -8.53 3.41 19.40
CA PHE A 115 -7.97 4.68 19.87
C PHE A 115 -7.43 4.63 21.31
N ASN A 116 -7.70 3.56 22.04
CA ASN A 116 -7.20 3.39 23.41
C ASN A 116 -5.77 2.84 23.45
N LEU A 117 -5.25 2.37 22.33
CA LEU A 117 -3.89 1.85 22.24
C LEU A 117 -2.89 2.97 21.99
N SER A 118 -1.75 2.92 22.70
CA SER A 118 -0.65 3.82 22.41
C SER A 118 -0.04 3.49 21.04
N GLU A 119 0.65 4.46 20.46
CA GLU A 119 1.33 4.26 19.18
C GLU A 119 2.37 3.14 19.24
N GLU A 120 3.13 3.08 20.34
CA GLU A 120 4.12 2.03 20.55
C GLU A 120 3.47 0.65 20.61
N LEU A 121 2.37 0.52 21.34
CA LEU A 121 1.68 -0.74 21.46
C LEU A 121 1.05 -1.16 20.12
N ARG A 122 0.51 -0.21 19.35
CA ARG A 122 0.02 -0.50 18.01
C ARG A 122 1.12 -1.08 17.11
N SER A 123 2.30 -0.50 17.16
CA SER A 123 3.45 -0.96 16.38
C SER A 123 3.85 -2.39 16.75
N VAL A 124 3.94 -2.69 18.04
CA VAL A 124 4.29 -4.03 18.52
C VAL A 124 3.23 -5.05 18.11
N LEU A 125 1.96 -4.74 18.32
CA LEU A 125 0.86 -5.65 17.97
C LEU A 125 0.77 -5.86 16.46
N SER A 126 0.99 -4.82 15.67
CA SER A 126 1.02 -4.93 14.20
C SER A 126 2.10 -5.89 13.75
N ASN A 127 3.32 -5.76 14.28
CA ASN A 127 4.42 -6.67 13.98
C ASN A 127 4.05 -8.12 14.30
N LEU A 128 3.46 -8.37 15.46
CA LEU A 128 3.07 -9.72 15.87
C LEU A 128 2.03 -10.32 14.94
N VAL A 129 1.02 -9.53 14.54
CA VAL A 129 -0.01 -9.99 13.61
C VAL A 129 0.61 -10.34 12.26
N PHE A 130 1.45 -9.46 11.70
CA PHE A 130 2.09 -9.72 10.42
C PHE A 130 2.99 -10.95 10.48
N LEU A 131 3.77 -11.12 11.53
CA LEU A 131 4.61 -12.30 11.69
C LEU A 131 3.78 -13.59 11.75
N LYS A 132 2.68 -13.59 12.50
CA LYS A 132 1.84 -14.77 12.66
C LYS A 132 1.11 -15.13 11.36
N VAL A 133 0.53 -14.15 10.70
CA VAL A 133 -0.26 -14.39 9.48
C VAL A 133 0.65 -14.78 8.31
N LEU A 134 1.80 -14.14 8.16
CA LEU A 134 2.68 -14.37 7.02
C LEU A 134 3.54 -15.63 7.15
N LYS A 135 3.59 -16.25 8.32
CA LYS A 135 4.25 -17.55 8.51
C LYS A 135 3.37 -18.75 8.14
N GLN A 136 2.11 -18.51 7.94
CA GLN A 136 1.20 -19.55 7.47
C GLN A 136 1.28 -19.61 5.94
#